data_eec16027d981318973a6af8201f2dcad
#
_entry.id   eec16027d981318973a6af8201f2dcad
#
_cell.length_a   1.000
_cell.length_b   1.000
_cell.length_c   1.000
_cell.angle_alpha   90.00
_cell.angle_beta   90.00
_cell.angle_gamma   90.00
#
_symmetry.space_group_name_H-M   'P 1'
#
loop_
_entity.id
_entity.type
_entity.pdbx_description
1 polymer ?
#
loop_
_entity_poly.entity_id
_entity_poly.type
_entity_poly.pdbx_seq_one_letter_code
_entity_poly.pdbx_strand_id
1 'polypeptide(L)'
;MYLSIWFGILVGSAGCSSSDKQSPAADQSAMLAQGNPLAGRLNNPSSLPNVPPAGAKISYSQVSITQPVLAMTFDDGPHPTLTPKLLDILKERNIKCTFFVIGKNAKAYPKIIQRMLAEGHEIGNHTWTHCSLTSRSDAQIRSELQQSEDALVAAANYRPHLIRPPYGAINTRIKQLMFTEFGYPTIMWSVDPQDWRRPGSSVVTSRLVNGAHPGAIMLSHDIHAPTIQAMPSMFDQLLAKGYQFVTVSQLMNMEKANMPVGVVIRPALPVSDKDPTPLPQ
;
A
#
# COMPACT_ATOMS: atom_id res chain seq x y z
N MET A 1 18.68 -27.05 61.82
CA MET A 1 17.38 -27.68 62.19
C MET A 1 16.72 -28.06 60.85
N TYR A 2 17.00 -29.16 60.34
CA TYR A 2 16.33 -30.49 60.26
C TYR A 2 14.80 -30.37 60.05
N LEU A 3 14.29 -30.79 58.87
CA LEU A 3 13.53 -32.03 58.75
C LEU A 3 13.27 -32.36 57.27
N SER A 4 13.82 -33.52 56.86
CA SER A 4 13.46 -34.26 55.65
C SER A 4 12.26 -35.17 55.98
N ILE A 5 11.33 -35.34 55.01
CA ILE A 5 10.42 -36.50 55.01
C ILE A 5 10.38 -37.09 53.60
N TRP A 6 10.79 -38.34 53.52
CA TRP A 6 10.64 -39.31 52.43
C TRP A 6 9.33 -40.09 52.59
N PHE A 7 8.71 -40.51 51.48
CA PHE A 7 7.90 -41.74 51.27
C PHE A 7 7.22 -41.58 49.91
N GLY A 8 7.17 -42.51 49.00
CA GLY A 8 7.43 -43.95 48.98
C GLY A 8 7.02 -44.43 47.58
N ILE A 9 7.71 -45.41 47.08
CA ILE A 9 7.59 -46.08 45.79
C ILE A 9 6.29 -46.90 45.73
N LEU A 10 5.60 -46.90 44.57
CA LEU A 10 4.78 -48.04 44.18
C LEU A 10 5.01 -48.37 42.68
N VAL A 11 5.56 -49.56 42.46
CA VAL A 11 5.76 -50.19 41.17
C VAL A 11 4.49 -50.93 40.80
N GLY A 12 4.00 -50.70 39.59
CA GLY A 12 2.94 -51.45 38.99
C GLY A 12 3.25 -51.74 37.52
N SER A 13 3.70 -52.94 37.26
CA SER A 13 3.91 -53.51 35.94
C SER A 13 2.59 -54.03 35.36
N ALA A 14 2.31 -53.76 34.10
CA ALA A 14 1.75 -54.76 33.17
C ALA A 14 1.38 -54.14 31.81
N GLY A 15 1.73 -54.81 30.73
CA GLY A 15 0.92 -54.85 29.52
C GLY A 15 1.59 -54.28 28.28
N CYS A 16 2.42 -55.09 27.64
CA CYS A 16 2.80 -54.97 26.21
C CYS A 16 1.55 -55.03 25.34
N SER A 17 1.34 -54.05 24.48
CA SER A 17 0.56 -54.23 23.26
C SER A 17 1.14 -53.33 22.17
N SER A 18 1.78 -53.98 21.23
CA SER A 18 2.28 -53.44 19.97
C SER A 18 1.07 -53.05 19.10
N SER A 19 0.98 -51.79 18.73
CA SER A 19 0.20 -51.36 17.57
C SER A 19 1.04 -50.41 16.74
N ASP A 20 1.51 -50.93 15.62
CA ASP A 20 2.10 -50.20 14.52
C ASP A 20 1.21 -49.02 14.13
N LYS A 21 1.65 -47.78 14.35
CA LYS A 21 1.12 -46.62 13.68
C LYS A 21 2.14 -46.18 12.66
N GLN A 22 1.88 -46.58 11.41
CA GLN A 22 2.43 -45.98 10.22
C GLN A 22 2.23 -44.48 10.28
N SER A 23 3.32 -43.73 10.24
CA SER A 23 3.30 -42.30 9.88
C SER A 23 2.77 -42.16 8.46
N PRO A 24 1.78 -41.29 8.20
CA PRO A 24 1.44 -40.97 6.83
C PRO A 24 2.59 -40.16 6.25
N ALA A 25 3.21 -40.66 5.20
CA ALA A 25 4.08 -39.90 4.32
C ALA A 25 3.28 -38.71 3.81
N ALA A 26 3.74 -37.51 4.15
CA ALA A 26 3.17 -36.27 3.63
C ALA A 26 3.33 -36.29 2.11
N ASP A 27 2.20 -36.27 1.43
CA ASP A 27 2.08 -36.21 -0.02
C ASP A 27 2.70 -34.88 -0.51
N GLN A 28 3.91 -34.96 -1.05
CA GLN A 28 4.62 -33.84 -1.67
C GLN A 28 4.00 -33.41 -3.02
N SER A 29 2.96 -34.12 -3.49
CA SER A 29 2.28 -33.82 -4.75
C SER A 29 1.33 -32.63 -4.68
N ALA A 30 0.94 -32.18 -3.49
CA ALA A 30 0.01 -31.05 -3.32
C ALA A 30 0.69 -29.66 -3.40
N MET A 31 2.02 -29.60 -3.45
CA MET A 31 2.76 -28.32 -3.48
C MET A 31 3.01 -27.74 -4.89
N LEU A 32 2.68 -28.49 -5.95
CA LEU A 32 2.90 -28.06 -7.35
C LEU A 32 1.65 -27.53 -8.06
N ALA A 33 0.53 -27.41 -7.36
CA ALA A 33 -0.74 -26.92 -7.94
C ALA A 33 -1.08 -25.48 -7.53
N GLN A 34 -0.14 -24.70 -7.00
CA GLN A 34 -0.34 -23.26 -6.88
C GLN A 34 -0.05 -22.62 -8.24
N GLY A 35 -1.10 -22.58 -9.08
CA GLY A 35 -1.07 -21.90 -10.37
C GLY A 35 -0.56 -20.47 -10.22
N ASN A 36 0.26 -20.06 -11.19
CA ASN A 36 0.76 -18.70 -11.34
C ASN A 36 -0.41 -17.70 -11.17
N PRO A 37 -0.42 -16.81 -10.15
CA PRO A 37 -1.52 -15.86 -9.95
C PRO A 37 -1.75 -14.92 -11.14
N LEU A 38 -0.74 -14.76 -12.02
CA LEU A 38 -0.88 -14.06 -13.30
C LEU A 38 -1.70 -14.86 -14.32
N ALA A 39 -1.68 -16.20 -14.28
CA ALA A 39 -2.46 -17.03 -15.20
C ALA A 39 -3.97 -16.84 -14.97
N GLY A 40 -4.42 -16.63 -13.73
CA GLY A 40 -5.81 -16.34 -13.39
C GLY A 40 -6.30 -14.99 -13.92
N ARG A 41 -5.43 -13.98 -14.00
CA ARG A 41 -5.77 -12.67 -14.60
C ARG A 41 -5.83 -12.71 -16.13
N LEU A 42 -4.97 -13.52 -16.78
CA LEU A 42 -4.91 -13.64 -18.23
C LEU A 42 -5.99 -14.56 -18.81
N ASN A 43 -6.53 -15.49 -18.00
CA ASN A 43 -7.50 -16.49 -18.44
C ASN A 43 -8.96 -16.14 -18.08
N ASN A 44 -9.23 -14.97 -17.50
CA ASN A 44 -10.59 -14.50 -17.27
C ASN A 44 -11.04 -13.66 -18.49
N PRO A 45 -11.93 -14.15 -19.36
CA PRO A 45 -12.40 -13.42 -20.54
C PRO A 45 -13.16 -12.12 -20.21
N SER A 46 -13.48 -11.88 -18.94
CA SER A 46 -14.04 -10.61 -18.45
C SER A 46 -12.99 -9.55 -18.15
N SER A 47 -11.69 -9.89 -18.12
CA SER A 47 -10.58 -8.96 -17.97
C SER A 47 -10.04 -8.58 -19.35
N LEU A 48 -10.84 -7.86 -20.15
CA LEU A 48 -10.26 -7.07 -21.22
C LEU A 48 -9.17 -6.18 -20.61
N PRO A 49 -7.97 -6.08 -21.24
CA PRO A 49 -6.96 -5.16 -20.76
C PRO A 49 -7.62 -3.78 -20.60
N ASN A 50 -7.36 -3.11 -19.48
CA ASN A 50 -7.82 -1.75 -19.21
C ASN A 50 -7.18 -0.80 -20.24
N VAL A 51 -7.59 -0.90 -21.50
CA VAL A 51 -7.13 0.04 -22.51
C VAL A 51 -7.77 1.38 -22.17
N PRO A 52 -6.96 2.37 -21.77
CA PRO A 52 -7.52 3.67 -21.44
C PRO A 52 -8.22 4.20 -22.69
N PRO A 53 -9.42 4.81 -22.56
CA PRO A 53 -10.02 5.56 -23.64
C PRO A 53 -9.01 6.56 -24.21
N ALA A 54 -9.04 6.81 -25.51
CA ALA A 54 -8.16 7.80 -26.11
C ALA A 54 -8.29 9.14 -25.35
N GLY A 55 -7.16 9.66 -24.86
CA GLY A 55 -7.13 10.88 -24.03
C GLY A 55 -7.39 10.70 -22.53
N ALA A 56 -7.56 9.46 -22.03
CA ALA A 56 -7.70 9.25 -20.58
C ALA A 56 -6.44 9.67 -19.82
N LYS A 57 -6.63 10.43 -18.74
CA LYS A 57 -5.55 10.83 -17.84
C LYS A 57 -5.17 9.64 -16.96
N ILE A 58 -3.99 9.06 -17.21
CA ILE A 58 -3.45 7.91 -16.47
C ILE A 58 -2.27 8.28 -15.56
N SER A 59 -1.97 9.57 -15.45
CA SER A 59 -0.88 10.08 -14.60
C SER A 59 -1.28 11.42 -14.00
N TYR A 60 -1.03 11.58 -12.70
CA TYR A 60 -1.43 12.76 -11.93
C TYR A 60 -0.25 13.27 -11.11
N SER A 61 0.09 14.56 -11.23
CA SER A 61 0.99 15.28 -10.32
C SER A 61 0.22 16.24 -9.40
N GLN A 62 -0.95 16.63 -9.84
CA GLN A 62 -1.94 17.47 -9.14
C GLN A 62 -3.29 17.28 -9.80
N VAL A 63 -4.34 17.82 -9.21
CA VAL A 63 -5.67 17.90 -9.83
C VAL A 63 -6.10 19.36 -9.99
N SER A 64 -6.99 19.62 -10.97
CA SER A 64 -7.50 20.97 -11.25
C SER A 64 -8.77 21.23 -10.45
N ILE A 65 -8.63 21.84 -9.26
CA ILE A 65 -9.72 22.28 -8.39
C ILE A 65 -9.40 23.65 -7.81
N THR A 66 -10.43 24.37 -7.37
CA THR A 66 -10.30 25.71 -6.77
C THR A 66 -10.42 25.70 -5.26
N GLN A 67 -11.03 24.66 -4.69
CA GLN A 67 -11.18 24.48 -3.25
C GLN A 67 -9.81 24.25 -2.60
N PRO A 68 -9.56 24.76 -1.37
CA PRO A 68 -8.30 24.56 -0.66
C PRO A 68 -8.22 23.13 -0.09
N VAL A 69 -8.15 22.15 -0.99
CA VAL A 69 -8.04 20.72 -0.69
C VAL A 69 -6.77 20.19 -1.36
N LEU A 70 -6.02 19.35 -0.66
CA LEU A 70 -4.78 18.73 -1.15
C LEU A 70 -4.61 17.32 -0.61
N ALA A 71 -3.73 16.53 -1.23
CA ALA A 71 -3.34 15.22 -0.76
C ALA A 71 -1.90 15.24 -0.24
N MET A 72 -1.72 14.94 1.05
CA MET A 72 -0.41 14.66 1.61
C MET A 72 -0.06 13.19 1.40
N THR A 73 1.13 12.90 0.92
CA THR A 73 1.57 11.55 0.61
C THR A 73 2.94 11.24 1.21
N PHE A 74 3.13 9.97 1.60
CA PHE A 74 4.36 9.50 2.21
C PHE A 74 4.86 8.26 1.47
N ASP A 75 6.14 8.26 1.09
CA ASP A 75 6.80 7.18 0.35
C ASP A 75 7.75 6.39 1.24
N ASP A 76 8.16 5.19 0.78
CA ASP A 76 9.20 4.32 1.32
C ASP A 76 8.85 3.52 2.58
N GLY A 77 7.80 3.87 3.28
CA GLY A 77 7.35 3.14 4.48
C GLY A 77 6.82 1.72 4.22
N PRO A 78 6.31 1.09 5.28
CA PRO A 78 6.35 1.55 6.66
C PRO A 78 7.71 1.40 7.33
N HIS A 79 8.07 2.37 8.19
CA HIS A 79 9.21 2.29 9.09
C HIS A 79 8.73 1.88 10.49
N PRO A 80 9.40 0.94 11.20
CA PRO A 80 8.87 0.34 12.43
C PRO A 80 8.59 1.33 13.57
N THR A 81 9.30 2.45 13.63
CA THR A 81 9.16 3.42 14.71
C THR A 81 8.66 4.80 14.25
N LEU A 82 8.98 5.22 13.03
CA LEU A 82 8.63 6.55 12.53
C LEU A 82 7.21 6.59 11.97
N THR A 83 6.82 5.59 11.19
CA THR A 83 5.45 5.51 10.67
C THR A 83 4.38 5.48 11.76
N PRO A 84 4.52 4.68 12.86
CA PRO A 84 3.57 4.76 13.97
C PRO A 84 3.45 6.15 14.61
N LYS A 85 4.57 6.88 14.77
CA LYS A 85 4.57 8.27 15.27
C LYS A 85 3.84 9.22 14.32
N LEU A 86 4.02 9.04 13.02
CA LEU A 86 3.28 9.81 12.01
C LEU A 86 1.78 9.54 12.09
N LEU A 87 1.38 8.28 12.24
CA LEU A 87 -0.03 7.90 12.38
C LEU A 87 -0.66 8.54 13.64
N ASP A 88 0.07 8.62 14.75
CA ASP A 88 -0.39 9.34 15.95
C ASP A 88 -0.64 10.83 15.64
N ILE A 89 0.30 11.50 14.98
CA ILE A 89 0.17 12.93 14.57
C ILE A 89 -1.05 13.16 13.66
N LEU A 90 -1.26 12.26 12.69
CA LEU A 90 -2.39 12.31 11.75
C LEU A 90 -3.72 12.09 12.46
N LYS A 91 -3.76 11.13 13.38
CA LYS A 91 -4.95 10.79 14.17
C LYS A 91 -5.38 11.96 15.06
N GLU A 92 -4.45 12.59 15.78
CA GLU A 92 -4.72 13.76 16.62
C GLU A 92 -5.40 14.90 15.87
N ARG A 93 -5.12 15.04 14.55
CA ARG A 93 -5.64 16.11 13.68
C ARG A 93 -6.78 15.64 12.78
N ASN A 94 -7.20 14.39 12.91
CA ASN A 94 -8.18 13.75 12.02
C ASN A 94 -7.85 13.89 10.52
N ILE A 95 -6.55 13.85 10.18
CA ILE A 95 -6.07 13.96 8.80
C ILE A 95 -5.96 12.56 8.18
N LYS A 96 -6.37 12.44 6.89
CA LYS A 96 -6.17 11.23 6.08
C LYS A 96 -5.15 11.51 4.99
N CYS A 97 -4.28 10.54 4.74
CA CYS A 97 -3.17 10.62 3.78
C CYS A 97 -3.13 9.38 2.90
N THR A 98 -2.28 9.42 1.87
CA THR A 98 -1.94 8.25 1.05
C THR A 98 -0.48 7.86 1.30
N PHE A 99 -0.25 6.57 1.57
CA PHE A 99 1.08 6.00 1.77
C PHE A 99 1.45 5.14 0.56
N PHE A 100 2.54 5.44 -0.12
CA PHE A 100 3.11 4.58 -1.15
C PHE A 100 4.17 3.68 -0.51
N VAL A 101 3.79 2.43 -0.26
CA VAL A 101 4.59 1.52 0.56
C VAL A 101 5.45 0.59 -0.27
N ILE A 102 6.67 0.34 0.18
CA ILE A 102 7.55 -0.68 -0.36
C ILE A 102 7.04 -2.06 0.09
N GLY A 103 6.82 -2.97 -0.84
CA GLY A 103 6.25 -4.29 -0.55
C GLY A 103 7.06 -5.09 0.47
N LYS A 104 8.39 -5.04 0.44
CA LYS A 104 9.25 -5.67 1.46
C LYS A 104 8.96 -5.13 2.86
N ASN A 105 8.73 -3.83 2.99
CA ASN A 105 8.42 -3.19 4.27
C ASN A 105 6.98 -3.54 4.72
N ALA A 106 6.02 -3.59 3.79
CA ALA A 106 4.67 -4.06 4.09
C ALA A 106 4.67 -5.50 4.63
N LYS A 107 5.44 -6.40 4.02
CA LYS A 107 5.62 -7.78 4.49
C LYS A 107 6.28 -7.84 5.88
N ALA A 108 7.27 -6.98 6.14
CA ALA A 108 8.00 -6.96 7.42
C ALA A 108 7.14 -6.39 8.57
N TYR A 109 6.23 -5.44 8.27
CA TYR A 109 5.46 -4.71 9.29
C TYR A 109 3.95 -4.72 9.02
N PRO A 110 3.31 -5.90 8.90
CA PRO A 110 1.89 -6.02 8.52
C PRO A 110 0.95 -5.31 9.48
N LYS A 111 1.28 -5.24 10.78
CA LYS A 111 0.47 -4.52 11.78
C LYS A 111 0.38 -3.01 11.52
N ILE A 112 1.43 -2.42 10.94
CA ILE A 112 1.43 -1.00 10.58
C ILE A 112 0.52 -0.78 9.35
N ILE A 113 0.57 -1.68 8.36
CA ILE A 113 -0.36 -1.68 7.21
C ILE A 113 -1.82 -1.76 7.68
N GLN A 114 -2.13 -2.69 8.59
CA GLN A 114 -3.46 -2.84 9.17
C GLN A 114 -3.90 -1.56 9.89
N ARG A 115 -3.00 -0.92 10.66
CA ARG A 115 -3.26 0.34 11.36
C ARG A 115 -3.55 1.49 10.38
N MET A 116 -2.75 1.64 9.31
CA MET A 116 -2.99 2.65 8.27
C MET A 116 -4.41 2.57 7.72
N LEU A 117 -4.85 1.36 7.35
CA LEU A 117 -6.18 1.12 6.79
C LEU A 117 -7.29 1.33 7.83
N ALA A 118 -7.11 0.83 9.05
CA ALA A 118 -8.08 1.01 10.14
C ALA A 118 -8.29 2.48 10.52
N GLU A 119 -7.26 3.32 10.37
CA GLU A 119 -7.33 4.76 10.60
C GLU A 119 -7.81 5.54 9.36
N GLY A 120 -8.17 4.85 8.25
CA GLY A 120 -8.78 5.42 7.05
C GLY A 120 -7.79 6.07 6.08
N HIS A 121 -6.51 5.70 6.15
CA HIS A 121 -5.52 6.10 5.17
C HIS A 121 -5.61 5.23 3.92
N GLU A 122 -5.17 5.77 2.80
CA GLU A 122 -5.02 5.03 1.54
C GLU A 122 -3.61 4.49 1.39
N ILE A 123 -3.48 3.30 0.78
CA ILE A 123 -2.19 2.70 0.47
C ILE A 123 -2.05 2.52 -1.04
N GLY A 124 -0.96 3.03 -1.60
CA GLY A 124 -0.53 2.80 -2.97
C GLY A 124 0.68 1.88 -3.03
N ASN A 125 0.92 1.33 -4.22
CA ASN A 125 2.08 0.48 -4.50
C ASN A 125 3.34 1.35 -4.74
N HIS A 126 4.47 0.98 -4.11
CA HIS A 126 5.77 1.62 -4.35
C HIS A 126 6.85 0.60 -4.76
N THR A 127 6.43 -0.44 -5.49
CA THR A 127 7.21 -1.62 -5.90
C THR A 127 7.63 -2.51 -4.73
N TRP A 128 8.22 -3.67 -5.06
CA TRP A 128 8.68 -4.62 -4.05
C TRP A 128 9.99 -4.20 -3.39
N THR A 129 10.97 -3.75 -4.20
CA THR A 129 12.34 -3.46 -3.75
C THR A 129 12.74 -2.01 -3.85
N HIS A 130 11.85 -1.10 -4.23
CA HIS A 130 12.17 0.30 -4.53
C HIS A 130 13.17 0.44 -5.69
N CYS A 131 13.12 -0.45 -6.70
CA CYS A 131 14.00 -0.35 -7.85
C CYS A 131 13.49 0.67 -8.89
N SER A 132 14.40 1.29 -9.63
CA SER A 132 14.02 2.10 -10.79
C SER A 132 13.42 1.22 -11.88
N LEU A 133 12.15 1.46 -12.24
CA LEU A 133 11.43 0.66 -13.23
C LEU A 133 11.96 0.87 -14.65
N THR A 134 12.59 2.02 -14.94
CA THR A 134 13.09 2.36 -16.27
C THR A 134 14.26 1.49 -16.72
N SER A 135 14.95 0.85 -15.78
CA SER A 135 16.05 -0.09 -16.04
C SER A 135 15.61 -1.56 -16.02
N ARG A 136 14.30 -1.83 -15.98
CA ARG A 136 13.77 -3.19 -15.85
C ARG A 136 13.01 -3.64 -17.11
N SER A 137 13.07 -4.95 -17.38
CA SER A 137 12.21 -5.59 -18.37
C SER A 137 10.75 -5.61 -17.89
N ASP A 138 9.80 -5.78 -18.82
CA ASP A 138 8.38 -5.87 -18.46
C ASP A 138 8.08 -7.00 -17.49
N ALA A 139 8.75 -8.15 -17.62
CA ALA A 139 8.62 -9.27 -16.71
C ALA A 139 9.10 -8.92 -15.29
N GLN A 140 10.21 -8.18 -15.17
CA GLN A 140 10.72 -7.71 -13.89
C GLN A 140 9.79 -6.65 -13.27
N ILE A 141 9.22 -5.75 -14.08
CA ILE A 141 8.24 -4.76 -13.62
C ILE A 141 7.01 -5.48 -13.07
N ARG A 142 6.44 -6.44 -13.81
CA ARG A 142 5.30 -7.24 -13.32
C ARG A 142 5.60 -7.93 -12.00
N SER A 143 6.78 -8.52 -11.88
CA SER A 143 7.22 -9.18 -10.64
C SER A 143 7.32 -8.22 -9.45
N GLU A 144 7.90 -7.03 -9.65
CA GLU A 144 7.98 -5.98 -8.61
C GLU A 144 6.60 -5.51 -8.14
N LEU A 145 5.67 -5.31 -9.07
CA LEU A 145 4.33 -4.84 -8.74
C LEU A 145 3.50 -5.93 -8.07
N GLN A 146 3.55 -7.16 -8.60
CA GLN A 146 2.78 -8.28 -8.07
C GLN A 146 3.23 -8.68 -6.67
N GLN A 147 4.54 -8.81 -6.43
CA GLN A 147 5.05 -9.15 -5.09
C GLN A 147 4.66 -8.10 -4.05
N SER A 148 4.65 -6.81 -4.42
CA SER A 148 4.20 -5.74 -3.53
C SER A 148 2.70 -5.85 -3.23
N GLU A 149 1.87 -6.13 -4.25
CA GLU A 149 0.44 -6.35 -4.09
C GLU A 149 0.16 -7.57 -3.21
N ASP A 150 0.83 -8.70 -3.46
CA ASP A 150 0.68 -9.93 -2.68
C ASP A 150 1.02 -9.72 -1.20
N ALA A 151 2.04 -8.90 -0.92
CA ALA A 151 2.39 -8.56 0.47
C ALA A 151 1.30 -7.74 1.16
N LEU A 152 0.64 -6.80 0.46
CA LEU A 152 -0.47 -6.02 0.99
C LEU A 152 -1.73 -6.87 1.20
N VAL A 153 -2.02 -7.78 0.26
CA VAL A 153 -3.11 -8.74 0.41
C VAL A 153 -2.87 -9.66 1.62
N ALA A 154 -1.65 -10.18 1.77
CA ALA A 154 -1.29 -11.01 2.91
C ALA A 154 -1.33 -10.26 4.25
N ALA A 155 -0.93 -8.98 4.25
CA ALA A 155 -0.90 -8.16 5.46
C ALA A 155 -2.30 -7.75 5.94
N ALA A 156 -3.22 -7.40 5.03
CA ALA A 156 -4.47 -6.74 5.38
C ALA A 156 -5.65 -7.00 4.41
N ASN A 157 -5.55 -8.02 3.55
CA ASN A 157 -6.53 -8.29 2.48
C ASN A 157 -6.86 -7.04 1.63
N TYR A 158 -5.82 -6.24 1.36
CA TYR A 158 -5.96 -4.97 0.66
C TYR A 158 -5.22 -5.00 -0.69
N ARG A 159 -5.92 -4.57 -1.75
CA ARG A 159 -5.34 -4.36 -3.09
C ARG A 159 -5.18 -2.87 -3.35
N PRO A 160 -3.96 -2.39 -3.63
CA PRO A 160 -3.75 -0.99 -3.97
C PRO A 160 -4.39 -0.68 -5.34
N HIS A 161 -4.79 0.58 -5.52
CA HIS A 161 -5.38 1.08 -6.77
C HIS A 161 -4.52 2.18 -7.42
N LEU A 162 -3.43 2.55 -6.79
CA LEU A 162 -2.52 3.60 -7.20
C LEU A 162 -1.09 3.09 -7.16
N ILE A 163 -0.24 3.66 -8.01
CA ILE A 163 1.21 3.44 -7.96
C ILE A 163 1.96 4.76 -8.02
N ARG A 164 3.02 4.84 -7.23
CA ARG A 164 4.09 5.83 -7.44
C ARG A 164 5.36 5.10 -7.80
N PRO A 165 5.96 5.36 -8.98
CA PRO A 165 7.22 4.74 -9.34
C PRO A 165 8.36 5.31 -8.51
N PRO A 166 9.30 4.48 -8.00
CA PRO A 166 10.49 4.96 -7.31
C PRO A 166 11.24 6.03 -8.10
N TYR A 167 11.73 7.04 -7.37
CA TYR A 167 12.46 8.20 -7.94
C TYR A 167 11.67 9.04 -8.94
N GLY A 168 10.37 8.81 -9.12
CA GLY A 168 9.60 9.40 -10.22
C GLY A 168 10.06 8.93 -11.61
N ALA A 169 10.91 7.90 -11.67
CA ALA A 169 11.51 7.40 -12.92
C ALA A 169 10.49 6.58 -13.72
N ILE A 170 9.94 7.19 -14.78
CA ILE A 170 8.86 6.63 -15.58
C ILE A 170 8.96 7.05 -17.05
N ASN A 171 8.44 6.22 -17.95
CA ASN A 171 8.22 6.53 -19.35
C ASN A 171 6.83 6.06 -19.80
N THR A 172 6.44 6.39 -21.03
CA THR A 172 5.10 6.08 -21.57
C THR A 172 4.81 4.58 -21.58
N ARG A 173 5.77 3.74 -21.98
CA ARG A 173 5.64 2.27 -22.00
C ARG A 173 5.27 1.75 -20.60
N ILE A 174 6.00 2.17 -19.58
CA ILE A 174 5.80 1.69 -18.21
C ILE A 174 4.45 2.19 -17.66
N LYS A 175 4.09 3.47 -17.91
CA LYS A 175 2.76 3.99 -17.53
C LYS A 175 1.62 3.17 -18.12
N GLN A 176 1.74 2.84 -19.40
CA GLN A 176 0.75 2.00 -20.08
C GLN A 176 0.68 0.61 -19.48
N LEU A 177 1.83 -0.06 -19.28
CA LEU A 177 1.87 -1.39 -18.63
C LEU A 177 1.18 -1.39 -17.28
N MET A 178 1.54 -0.45 -16.40
CA MET A 178 0.96 -0.36 -15.05
C MET A 178 -0.54 -0.12 -15.10
N PHE A 179 -1.02 0.72 -16.01
CA PHE A 179 -2.44 1.00 -16.15
C PHE A 179 -3.20 -0.16 -16.78
N THR A 180 -2.72 -0.72 -17.89
CA THR A 180 -3.45 -1.76 -18.63
C THR A 180 -3.49 -3.10 -17.91
N GLU A 181 -2.40 -3.48 -17.23
CA GLU A 181 -2.30 -4.80 -16.60
C GLU A 181 -2.69 -4.81 -15.12
N PHE A 182 -2.46 -3.70 -14.41
CA PHE A 182 -2.73 -3.61 -12.98
C PHE A 182 -3.87 -2.63 -12.63
N GLY A 183 -4.31 -1.83 -13.59
CA GLY A 183 -5.31 -0.79 -13.34
C GLY A 183 -4.74 0.40 -12.55
N TYR A 184 -3.43 0.57 -12.48
CA TYR A 184 -2.78 1.60 -11.68
C TYR A 184 -2.58 2.90 -12.45
N PRO A 185 -3.29 3.99 -12.14
CA PRO A 185 -2.84 5.33 -12.51
C PRO A 185 -1.53 5.65 -11.79
N THR A 186 -0.64 6.34 -12.51
CA THR A 186 0.65 6.80 -11.99
C THR A 186 0.48 8.07 -11.18
N ILE A 187 0.89 8.09 -9.94
CA ILE A 187 0.80 9.25 -9.05
C ILE A 187 2.20 9.85 -8.86
N MET A 188 2.36 11.05 -9.34
CA MET A 188 3.53 11.90 -9.13
C MET A 188 3.22 12.94 -8.04
N TRP A 189 3.90 14.07 -8.03
CA TRP A 189 3.70 15.16 -7.08
C TRP A 189 3.90 16.53 -7.75
N SER A 190 3.33 17.55 -7.18
CA SER A 190 3.55 18.96 -7.54
C SER A 190 4.35 19.70 -6.48
N VAL A 191 4.46 19.16 -5.27
CA VAL A 191 5.22 19.76 -4.17
C VAL A 191 6.21 18.74 -3.62
N ASP A 192 7.51 19.07 -3.72
CA ASP A 192 8.63 18.26 -3.19
C ASP A 192 9.43 19.09 -2.17
N PRO A 193 9.36 18.77 -0.88
CA PRO A 193 10.14 19.47 0.14
C PRO A 193 11.60 19.06 0.13
N GLN A 194 11.99 18.05 -0.65
CA GLN A 194 13.33 17.45 -0.67
C GLN A 194 13.78 16.99 0.71
N ASP A 195 12.87 16.39 1.48
CA ASP A 195 13.12 15.90 2.84
C ASP A 195 14.15 14.76 2.86
N TRP A 196 14.24 14.00 1.77
CA TRP A 196 15.26 12.98 1.54
C TRP A 196 16.70 13.52 1.57
N ARG A 197 16.90 14.82 1.33
CA ARG A 197 18.20 15.51 1.51
C ARG A 197 18.48 15.85 2.97
N ARG A 198 17.53 15.60 3.89
CA ARG A 198 17.64 15.87 5.32
C ARG A 198 17.98 17.32 5.67
N PRO A 199 17.28 18.31 5.10
CA PRO A 199 17.61 19.74 5.29
C PRO A 199 17.21 20.27 6.69
N GLY A 200 16.59 19.42 7.54
CA GLY A 200 16.05 19.79 8.85
C GLY A 200 14.54 20.06 8.80
N SER A 201 13.89 19.89 9.95
CA SER A 201 12.43 19.93 10.05
C SER A 201 11.83 21.28 9.68
N SER A 202 12.45 22.40 10.06
CA SER A 202 11.98 23.75 9.72
C SER A 202 11.96 24.01 8.23
N VAL A 203 12.99 23.53 7.50
CA VAL A 203 13.07 23.67 6.04
C VAL A 203 12.00 22.83 5.36
N VAL A 204 11.78 21.59 5.82
CA VAL A 204 10.70 20.71 5.32
C VAL A 204 9.34 21.37 5.53
N THR A 205 9.06 21.86 6.75
CA THR A 205 7.82 22.62 7.05
C THR A 205 7.63 23.79 6.09
N SER A 206 8.63 24.64 5.97
CA SER A 206 8.56 25.85 5.14
C SER A 206 8.30 25.52 3.66
N ARG A 207 8.98 24.52 3.10
CA ARG A 207 8.80 24.12 1.70
C ARG A 207 7.41 23.56 1.43
N LEU A 208 6.88 22.72 2.34
CA LEU A 208 5.53 22.17 2.22
C LEU A 208 4.48 23.26 2.35
N VAL A 209 4.58 24.15 3.35
CA VAL A 209 3.61 25.24 3.58
C VAL A 209 3.61 26.25 2.44
N ASN A 210 4.78 26.60 1.91
CA ASN A 210 4.90 27.56 0.81
C ASN A 210 4.54 26.99 -0.55
N GLY A 211 4.75 25.67 -0.75
CA GLY A 211 4.39 24.98 -1.97
C GLY A 211 2.91 24.58 -2.06
N ALA A 212 2.17 24.66 -0.95
CA ALA A 212 0.78 24.22 -0.90
C ALA A 212 -0.12 25.07 -1.82
N HIS A 213 -0.93 24.40 -2.62
CA HIS A 213 -1.94 25.02 -3.50
C HIS A 213 -3.14 24.07 -3.65
N PRO A 214 -4.33 24.57 -4.04
CA PRO A 214 -5.49 23.73 -4.32
C PRO A 214 -5.16 22.61 -5.31
N GLY A 215 -5.56 21.39 -4.99
CA GLY A 215 -5.31 20.22 -5.83
C GLY A 215 -3.89 19.66 -5.78
N ALA A 216 -3.02 20.17 -4.92
CA ALA A 216 -1.65 19.68 -4.80
C ALA A 216 -1.61 18.21 -4.35
N ILE A 217 -0.68 17.44 -4.91
CA ILE A 217 -0.20 16.18 -4.38
C ILE A 217 1.20 16.45 -3.83
N MET A 218 1.35 16.33 -2.51
CA MET A 218 2.57 16.68 -1.78
C MET A 218 3.36 15.43 -1.46
N LEU A 219 4.67 15.42 -1.75
CA LEU A 219 5.60 14.33 -1.45
C LEU A 219 6.24 14.54 -0.08
N SER A 220 6.43 13.48 0.67
CA SER A 220 7.40 13.32 1.77
C SER A 220 7.70 11.85 1.99
N HIS A 221 8.60 11.54 2.94
CA HIS A 221 9.01 10.17 3.25
C HIS A 221 8.87 9.92 4.75
N ASP A 222 8.14 8.85 5.13
CA ASP A 222 7.90 8.53 6.55
C ASP A 222 9.03 7.74 7.23
N ILE A 223 10.17 7.64 6.54
CA ILE A 223 11.38 6.97 6.99
C ILE A 223 12.45 7.95 7.53
N HIS A 224 12.17 9.24 7.59
CA HIS A 224 13.10 10.27 8.04
C HIS A 224 12.60 11.00 9.29
N ALA A 225 13.35 10.95 10.39
CA ALA A 225 12.95 11.59 11.65
C ALA A 225 12.71 13.11 11.52
N PRO A 226 13.53 13.91 10.79
CA PRO A 226 13.24 15.33 10.58
C PRO A 226 11.94 15.60 9.83
N THR A 227 11.54 14.69 8.91
CA THR A 227 10.23 14.77 8.24
C THR A 227 9.10 14.62 9.24
N ILE A 228 9.17 13.58 10.09
CA ILE A 228 8.13 13.36 11.11
C ILE A 228 8.04 14.54 12.10
N GLN A 229 9.18 15.11 12.50
CA GLN A 229 9.24 16.31 13.34
C GLN A 229 8.63 17.56 12.67
N ALA A 230 8.66 17.65 11.35
CA ALA A 230 8.07 18.77 10.60
C ALA A 230 6.53 18.72 10.55
N MET A 231 5.95 17.50 10.60
CA MET A 231 4.52 17.28 10.30
C MET A 231 3.56 18.04 11.22
N PRO A 232 3.70 18.07 12.56
CA PRO A 232 2.76 18.81 13.40
C PRO A 232 2.62 20.28 12.99
N SER A 233 3.74 21.00 12.90
CA SER A 233 3.76 22.42 12.53
C SER A 233 3.24 22.65 11.10
N MET A 234 3.58 21.79 10.15
CA MET A 234 3.14 21.87 8.77
C MET A 234 1.61 21.70 8.66
N PHE A 235 1.06 20.67 9.30
CA PHE A 235 -0.37 20.42 9.30
C PHE A 235 -1.14 21.57 9.97
N ASP A 236 -0.70 22.03 11.15
CA ASP A 236 -1.36 23.11 11.88
C ASP A 236 -1.39 24.42 11.07
N GLN A 237 -0.28 24.76 10.38
CA GLN A 237 -0.23 25.94 9.52
C GLN A 237 -1.15 25.83 8.29
N LEU A 238 -1.23 24.67 7.65
CA LEU A 238 -2.10 24.50 6.48
C LEU A 238 -3.58 24.43 6.87
N LEU A 239 -3.92 23.79 7.99
CA LEU A 239 -5.28 23.81 8.56
C LEU A 239 -5.70 25.24 8.91
N ALA A 240 -4.82 26.05 9.51
CA ALA A 240 -5.08 27.47 9.80
C ALA A 240 -5.28 28.32 8.54
N LYS A 241 -4.69 27.92 7.40
CA LYS A 241 -4.93 28.54 6.08
C LYS A 241 -6.20 28.02 5.39
N GLY A 242 -6.97 27.14 6.04
CA GLY A 242 -8.22 26.58 5.53
C GLY A 242 -8.06 25.39 4.61
N TYR A 243 -6.86 24.81 4.48
CA TYR A 243 -6.68 23.61 3.68
C TYR A 243 -7.30 22.38 4.36
N GLN A 244 -7.89 21.51 3.53
CA GLN A 244 -8.36 20.19 3.91
C GLN A 244 -7.47 19.12 3.30
N PHE A 245 -7.23 18.05 4.07
CA PHE A 245 -6.41 16.91 3.64
C PHE A 245 -7.31 15.74 3.29
N VAL A 246 -7.10 15.20 2.09
CA VAL A 246 -7.82 14.02 1.59
C VAL A 246 -6.83 13.00 1.03
N THR A 247 -7.28 11.77 0.78
CA THR A 247 -6.48 10.78 0.05
C THR A 247 -6.35 11.17 -1.43
N VAL A 248 -5.36 10.60 -2.12
CA VAL A 248 -5.16 10.85 -3.55
C VAL A 248 -6.41 10.44 -4.36
N SER A 249 -7.01 9.29 -4.06
CA SER A 249 -8.25 8.86 -4.75
C SER A 249 -9.41 9.81 -4.52
N GLN A 250 -9.57 10.33 -3.30
CA GLN A 250 -10.59 11.34 -3.01
C GLN A 250 -10.34 12.62 -3.80
N LEU A 251 -9.07 13.09 -3.84
CA LEU A 251 -8.69 14.29 -4.59
C LEU A 251 -8.95 14.11 -6.09
N MET A 252 -8.56 12.96 -6.67
CA MET A 252 -8.84 12.64 -8.08
C MET A 252 -10.34 12.60 -8.40
N ASN A 253 -11.17 12.13 -7.45
CA ASN A 253 -12.63 12.11 -7.63
C ASN A 253 -13.24 13.53 -7.62
N MET A 254 -12.66 14.49 -6.90
CA MET A 254 -13.08 15.89 -6.94
C MET A 254 -12.83 16.52 -8.32
N GLU A 255 -11.70 16.21 -8.98
CA GLU A 255 -11.44 16.65 -10.36
C GLU A 255 -12.51 16.12 -11.32
N LYS A 256 -12.88 14.84 -11.19
CA LYS A 256 -13.89 14.19 -12.03
C LYS A 256 -15.28 14.80 -11.85
N ALA A 257 -15.66 15.15 -10.63
CA ALA A 257 -16.95 15.76 -10.32
C ALA A 257 -17.09 17.17 -10.93
N ASN A 258 -15.96 17.86 -11.15
CA ASN A 258 -15.91 19.19 -11.78
C ASN A 258 -15.78 19.14 -13.31
N MET A 259 -15.61 17.95 -13.92
CA MET A 259 -15.58 17.83 -15.38
C MET A 259 -17.00 17.82 -15.95
N PRO A 260 -17.27 18.47 -17.10
CA PRO A 260 -18.56 18.38 -17.75
C PRO A 260 -18.89 16.91 -18.04
N VAL A 261 -20.17 16.55 -17.82
CA VAL A 261 -20.70 15.19 -17.95
C VAL A 261 -20.40 14.63 -19.35
N GLY A 262 -19.48 13.67 -19.44
CA GLY A 262 -19.09 13.03 -20.71
C GLY A 262 -18.05 11.93 -20.59
N VAL A 263 -17.32 11.86 -19.46
CA VAL A 263 -16.26 10.84 -19.27
C VAL A 263 -16.61 9.95 -18.08
N VAL A 264 -17.24 8.81 -18.37
CA VAL A 264 -17.52 7.78 -17.35
C VAL A 264 -16.24 7.01 -17.10
N ILE A 265 -15.53 7.33 -16.01
CA ILE A 265 -14.53 6.43 -15.42
C ILE A 265 -15.25 5.59 -14.38
N ARG A 266 -15.38 4.28 -14.63
CA ARG A 266 -15.99 3.37 -13.66
C ARG A 266 -15.12 3.28 -12.41
N PRO A 267 -15.68 3.43 -11.20
CA PRO A 267 -14.96 3.12 -9.97
C PRO A 267 -14.63 1.62 -9.95
N ALA A 268 -13.47 1.29 -9.37
CA ALA A 268 -13.13 -0.10 -9.09
C ALA A 268 -14.22 -0.69 -8.20
N LEU A 269 -14.82 -1.79 -8.67
CA LEU A 269 -15.85 -2.51 -7.90
C LEU A 269 -15.21 -3.12 -6.65
N PRO A 270 -15.90 -3.05 -5.50
CA PRO A 270 -15.51 -3.83 -4.34
C PRO A 270 -15.50 -5.32 -4.73
N VAL A 271 -14.50 -6.06 -4.28
CA VAL A 271 -14.47 -7.51 -4.40
C VAL A 271 -15.68 -8.03 -3.62
N SER A 272 -16.70 -8.53 -4.30
CA SER A 272 -17.84 -9.14 -3.65
C SER A 272 -17.42 -10.49 -3.10
N ASP A 273 -17.57 -10.65 -1.78
CA ASP A 273 -17.50 -11.93 -1.07
C ASP A 273 -18.74 -12.77 -1.38
N LYS A 274 -18.97 -13.13 -2.62
CA LYS A 274 -20.04 -14.09 -2.94
C LYS A 274 -19.44 -15.33 -3.57
N ASP A 275 -19.43 -16.36 -2.73
CA ASP A 275 -19.52 -17.81 -2.91
C ASP A 275 -19.09 -18.44 -4.25
N PRO A 276 -18.24 -19.45 -4.18
CA PRO A 276 -18.12 -20.41 -5.29
C PRO A 276 -19.40 -21.27 -5.33
N THR A 277 -20.19 -21.08 -6.36
CA THR A 277 -21.30 -21.98 -6.70
C THR A 277 -20.76 -23.40 -6.86
N PRO A 278 -21.31 -24.44 -6.22
CA PRO A 278 -20.90 -25.81 -6.44
C PRO A 278 -21.20 -26.24 -7.88
N LEU A 279 -20.23 -26.91 -8.49
CA LEU A 279 -20.40 -27.53 -9.81
C LEU A 279 -21.46 -28.62 -9.72
N PRO A 280 -22.37 -28.77 -10.70
CA PRO A 280 -23.29 -29.90 -10.77
C PRO A 280 -22.52 -31.20 -11.06
N GLN A 281 -23.00 -32.29 -10.42
CA GLN A 281 -22.51 -33.65 -10.57
C GLN A 281 -22.76 -34.22 -11.97
#